data_df3d9f618aef387bf9364892dbc8a1a6
#
_entry.id   df3d9f618aef387bf9364892dbc8a1a6
#
_cell.length_a   1.000
_cell.length_b   1.000
_cell.length_c   1.000
_cell.angle_alpha   90.00
_cell.angle_beta   90.00
_cell.angle_gamma   90.00
#
_symmetry.space_group_name_H-M   'P 1'
#
loop_
_entity.id
_entity.type
_entity.pdbx_description
1 polymer ?
#
loop_
_entity_poly.entity_id
_entity_poly.type
_entity_poly.pdbx_seq_one_letter_code
_entity_poly.pdbx_strand_id
1 'polypeptide(L)'
;MPFRMAFVTSTPLNLAGGSGTYVGISQLAKALGDKGIRVEIHAPTRWLPSYTLKRILFNLSVASRLPHGEYNWVVGFDLDGFHYGRRKNAPYIASIKGVIADELTNERGLTRAILRIQAAFERLAVDRADVVVATSQYSRGRIIEAYGIPPRKIVIVPELIDLRSWDEGIDQSITVQATPPAILTVAHMYSRKNLGLLMHAYALLRDLGIPFRGWVIGEGPCRREWERLKDSLNLSAQVMFLGTIPRRELMKYYRRTAVFCLPSRQEGFGIVFLEAMACGKPVVAARASAIPETVLDGDTGLLVNPDDARGLAQALASLLSDPARSRAMGEAGRRRVEQYRADRVAESFLFRVQTVLNGSPGRDRADTKSEVPIPCESHAGVTDAGALQ
;
A
#
# COMPACT_ATOMS: atom_id res chain seq x y z
N MET A 1 15.14 6.94 30.89
CA MET A 1 14.59 5.65 30.41
C MET A 1 14.50 5.70 28.90
N PRO A 2 14.72 4.60 28.16
CA PRO A 2 14.58 4.59 26.72
C PRO A 2 13.14 4.94 26.31
N PHE A 3 12.96 5.57 25.18
CA PHE A 3 11.64 5.89 24.63
C PHE A 3 10.90 4.59 24.26
N ARG A 4 9.67 4.42 24.76
CA ARG A 4 8.88 3.18 24.58
C ARG A 4 7.59 3.46 23.83
N MET A 5 7.28 2.63 22.84
CA MET A 5 6.05 2.67 22.07
C MET A 5 5.29 1.35 22.17
N ALA A 6 3.97 1.42 22.34
CA ALA A 6 3.09 0.28 22.13
C ALA A 6 2.48 0.35 20.72
N PHE A 7 2.70 -0.67 19.90
CA PHE A 7 1.99 -0.85 18.64
C PHE A 7 0.80 -1.77 18.85
N VAL A 8 -0.40 -1.29 18.57
CA VAL A 8 -1.66 -2.02 18.73
C VAL A 8 -2.18 -2.41 17.36
N THR A 9 -2.21 -3.70 17.06
CA THR A 9 -2.72 -4.20 15.79
C THR A 9 -3.42 -5.54 15.93
N SER A 10 -4.55 -5.67 15.27
CA SER A 10 -5.24 -6.96 15.10
C SER A 10 -4.90 -7.65 13.77
N THR A 11 -4.09 -7.02 12.94
CA THR A 11 -3.56 -7.62 11.71
C THR A 11 -2.74 -8.87 12.08
N PRO A 12 -2.95 -10.01 11.41
CA PRO A 12 -2.14 -11.21 11.64
C PRO A 12 -0.65 -10.93 11.48
N LEU A 13 0.14 -11.34 12.47
CA LEU A 13 1.59 -11.12 12.50
C LEU A 13 2.35 -12.20 11.71
N ASN A 14 1.84 -12.59 10.55
CA ASN A 14 2.49 -13.53 9.64
C ASN A 14 2.18 -13.15 8.18
N LEU A 15 3.06 -13.55 7.26
CA LEU A 15 2.92 -13.24 5.84
C LEU A 15 1.73 -13.96 5.18
N ALA A 16 1.37 -15.15 5.67
CA ALA A 16 0.27 -15.93 5.10
C ALA A 16 -1.11 -15.32 5.39
N GLY A 17 -1.26 -14.68 6.55
CA GLY A 17 -2.51 -14.00 6.94
C GLY A 17 -2.38 -12.48 6.99
N GLY A 18 -1.16 -11.94 6.91
CA GLY A 18 -0.82 -10.52 6.94
C GLY A 18 -0.75 -9.93 5.55
N SER A 19 -1.48 -8.86 5.35
CA SER A 19 -1.45 -8.03 4.15
C SER A 19 -0.18 -7.14 4.12
N GLY A 20 -0.10 -6.22 3.16
CA GLY A 20 0.87 -5.12 3.16
C GLY A 20 0.94 -4.35 4.49
N THR A 21 -0.17 -4.29 5.24
CA THR A 21 -0.23 -3.69 6.59
C THR A 21 0.73 -4.36 7.57
N TYR A 22 0.80 -5.70 7.60
CA TYR A 22 1.77 -6.42 8.44
C TYR A 22 3.22 -6.05 8.08
N VAL A 23 3.52 -6.00 6.79
CA VAL A 23 4.87 -5.65 6.30
C VAL A 23 5.24 -4.23 6.75
N GLY A 24 4.34 -3.26 6.56
CA GLY A 24 4.55 -1.87 6.99
C GLY A 24 4.74 -1.74 8.51
N ILE A 25 3.91 -2.41 9.33
CA ILE A 25 4.00 -2.37 10.79
C ILE A 25 5.33 -2.96 11.26
N SER A 26 5.71 -4.14 10.78
CA SER A 26 6.93 -4.83 11.22
C SER A 26 8.20 -4.09 10.79
N GLN A 27 8.22 -3.52 9.59
CA GLN A 27 9.34 -2.72 9.12
C GLN A 27 9.47 -1.39 9.89
N LEU A 28 8.34 -0.72 10.21
CA LEU A 28 8.37 0.49 11.02
C LEU A 28 8.88 0.19 12.43
N ALA A 29 8.39 -0.89 13.06
CA ALA A 29 8.85 -1.29 14.39
C ALA A 29 10.36 -1.58 14.40
N LYS A 30 10.87 -2.29 13.38
CA LYS A 30 12.31 -2.55 13.22
C LYS A 30 13.10 -1.26 13.05
N ALA A 31 12.67 -0.36 12.15
CA ALA A 31 13.38 0.89 11.87
C ALA A 31 13.41 1.84 13.09
N LEU A 32 12.36 1.84 13.91
CA LEU A 32 12.33 2.55 15.19
C LEU A 32 13.26 1.90 16.22
N GLY A 33 13.32 0.56 16.26
CA GLY A 33 14.25 -0.20 17.09
C GLY A 33 15.70 0.12 16.76
N ASP A 34 16.05 0.20 15.49
CA ASP A 34 17.39 0.58 15.00
C ASP A 34 17.79 2.01 15.44
N LYS A 35 16.81 2.85 15.83
CA LYS A 35 17.01 4.20 16.40
C LYS A 35 16.98 4.22 17.95
N GLY A 36 17.01 3.07 18.59
CA GLY A 36 17.02 2.95 20.06
C GLY A 36 15.65 3.10 20.72
N ILE A 37 14.57 3.08 19.96
CA ILE A 37 13.20 3.13 20.50
C ILE A 37 12.70 1.71 20.76
N ARG A 38 12.26 1.44 21.97
CA ARG A 38 11.68 0.14 22.31
C ARG A 38 10.24 0.07 21.82
N VAL A 39 9.96 -0.75 20.81
CA VAL A 39 8.62 -0.98 20.27
C VAL A 39 8.10 -2.33 20.73
N GLU A 40 6.93 -2.36 21.36
CA GLU A 40 6.23 -3.58 21.78
C GLU A 40 4.95 -3.73 20.96
N ILE A 41 4.80 -4.87 20.27
CA ILE A 41 3.64 -5.13 19.41
C ILE A 41 2.61 -5.94 20.20
N HIS A 42 1.45 -5.33 20.42
CA HIS A 42 0.29 -5.96 21.04
C HIS A 42 -0.69 -6.42 19.97
N ALA A 43 -0.87 -7.74 19.89
CA ALA A 43 -1.76 -8.40 18.93
C ALA A 43 -2.65 -9.44 19.62
N PRO A 44 -3.80 -9.82 19.02
CA PRO A 44 -4.67 -10.83 19.62
C PRO A 44 -4.03 -12.22 19.54
N THR A 45 -3.95 -12.89 20.70
CA THR A 45 -3.39 -14.24 20.82
C THR A 45 -4.45 -15.34 20.68
N ARG A 46 -5.74 -15.01 20.92
CA ARG A 46 -6.83 -16.00 20.87
C ARG A 46 -7.30 -16.23 19.44
N TRP A 47 -7.48 -17.50 19.07
CA TRP A 47 -8.14 -17.86 17.81
C TRP A 47 -9.66 -17.66 17.95
N LEU A 48 -10.27 -16.98 16.96
CA LEU A 48 -11.71 -16.83 16.81
C LEU A 48 -12.06 -16.99 15.32
N PRO A 49 -13.16 -17.66 14.99
CA PRO A 49 -13.52 -17.95 13.60
C PRO A 49 -13.87 -16.68 12.79
N SER A 50 -14.37 -15.63 13.45
CA SER A 50 -14.65 -14.34 12.80
C SER A 50 -13.51 -13.35 13.05
N TYR A 51 -12.84 -12.96 11.97
CA TYR A 51 -11.77 -11.94 12.01
C TYR A 51 -12.26 -10.61 12.60
N THR A 52 -13.42 -10.14 12.18
CA THR A 52 -14.00 -8.87 12.66
C THR A 52 -14.34 -8.93 14.14
N LEU A 53 -14.98 -10.01 14.60
CA LEU A 53 -15.28 -10.20 16.02
C LEU A 53 -14.00 -10.28 16.87
N LYS A 54 -13.01 -11.03 16.41
CA LYS A 54 -11.67 -11.09 17.03
C LYS A 54 -11.08 -9.69 17.19
N ARG A 55 -11.16 -8.87 16.15
CA ARG A 55 -10.66 -7.51 16.10
C ARG A 55 -11.35 -6.61 17.14
N ILE A 56 -12.68 -6.67 17.21
CA ILE A 56 -13.46 -5.88 18.17
C ILE A 56 -13.14 -6.29 19.61
N LEU A 57 -13.19 -7.59 19.93
CA LEU A 57 -12.93 -8.09 21.29
C LEU A 57 -11.49 -7.79 21.74
N PHE A 58 -10.52 -7.90 20.84
CA PHE A 58 -9.15 -7.49 21.13
C PHE A 58 -9.09 -6.01 21.55
N ASN A 59 -9.69 -5.13 20.79
CA ASN A 59 -9.68 -3.70 21.07
C ASN A 59 -10.39 -3.34 22.38
N LEU A 60 -11.45 -4.04 22.73
CA LEU A 60 -12.12 -3.85 24.02
C LEU A 60 -11.21 -4.24 25.22
N SER A 61 -10.31 -5.19 25.02
CA SER A 61 -9.41 -5.68 26.06
C SER A 61 -8.04 -5.00 26.07
N VAL A 62 -7.62 -4.30 25.03
CA VAL A 62 -6.27 -3.77 24.90
C VAL A 62 -5.96 -2.68 25.91
N ALA A 63 -6.95 -1.84 26.24
CA ALA A 63 -6.77 -0.73 27.18
C ALA A 63 -6.40 -1.22 28.61
N SER A 64 -6.92 -2.38 29.02
CA SER A 64 -6.58 -2.97 30.33
C SER A 64 -5.24 -3.72 30.34
N ARG A 65 -4.67 -3.97 29.18
CA ARG A 65 -3.40 -4.69 29.02
C ARG A 65 -2.19 -3.77 28.86
N LEU A 66 -2.43 -2.48 28.59
CA LEU A 66 -1.36 -1.50 28.47
C LEU A 66 -1.12 -0.87 29.85
N PRO A 67 0.02 -1.16 30.51
CA PRO A 67 0.33 -0.63 31.82
C PRO A 67 0.40 0.89 31.81
N HIS A 68 -0.07 1.51 32.92
CA HIS A 68 -0.02 2.96 33.09
C HIS A 68 1.43 3.45 33.20
N GLY A 69 1.76 4.49 32.43
CA GLY A 69 3.05 5.17 32.54
C GLY A 69 4.25 4.44 31.90
N GLU A 70 4.02 3.29 31.27
CA GLU A 70 5.11 2.52 30.64
C GLU A 70 5.44 2.96 29.23
N TYR A 71 4.50 3.56 28.50
CA TYR A 71 4.67 3.97 27.11
C TYR A 71 4.64 5.48 26.95
N ASN A 72 5.57 5.98 26.12
CA ASN A 72 5.56 7.39 25.71
C ASN A 72 4.48 7.63 24.63
N TRP A 73 4.28 6.69 23.71
CA TRP A 73 3.23 6.72 22.70
C TRP A 73 2.55 5.37 22.52
N VAL A 74 1.26 5.41 22.19
CA VAL A 74 0.49 4.24 21.75
C VAL A 74 0.06 4.45 20.30
N VAL A 75 0.45 3.58 19.40
CA VAL A 75 0.14 3.64 17.96
C VAL A 75 -0.81 2.51 17.62
N GLY A 76 -2.04 2.86 17.23
CA GLY A 76 -3.02 1.92 16.71
C GLY A 76 -3.04 1.95 15.19
N PHE A 77 -3.19 0.79 14.56
CA PHE A 77 -3.22 0.66 13.11
C PHE A 77 -4.63 0.44 12.58
N ASP A 78 -5.05 1.27 11.62
CA ASP A 78 -6.41 1.34 11.08
C ASP A 78 -7.42 1.60 12.22
N LEU A 79 -8.37 0.68 12.45
CA LEU A 79 -9.32 0.83 13.54
C LEU A 79 -8.75 0.45 14.93
N ASP A 80 -7.54 -0.11 15.01
CA ASP A 80 -7.02 -0.63 16.26
C ASP A 80 -6.61 0.49 17.23
N GLY A 81 -6.97 0.32 18.50
CA GLY A 81 -6.80 1.35 19.53
C GLY A 81 -8.05 2.21 19.78
N PHE A 82 -9.17 2.00 19.06
CA PHE A 82 -10.37 2.82 19.23
C PHE A 82 -10.90 2.82 20.68
N HIS A 83 -10.74 1.73 21.42
CA HIS A 83 -11.18 1.69 22.83
C HIS A 83 -10.15 2.32 23.76
N TYR A 84 -8.85 2.11 23.51
CA TYR A 84 -7.77 2.77 24.27
C TYR A 84 -7.91 4.29 24.24
N GLY A 85 -8.16 4.88 23.08
CA GLY A 85 -8.34 6.31 22.92
C GLY A 85 -9.45 6.95 23.76
N ARG A 86 -10.32 6.15 24.40
CA ARG A 86 -11.36 6.64 25.34
C ARG A 86 -10.79 7.00 26.73
N ARG A 87 -9.77 6.26 27.18
CA ARG A 87 -9.15 6.42 28.52
C ARG A 87 -7.63 6.31 28.41
N LYS A 88 -7.07 7.07 27.49
CA LYS A 88 -5.64 7.06 27.20
C LYS A 88 -4.84 7.65 28.36
N ASN A 89 -3.74 7.01 28.67
CA ASN A 89 -2.75 7.41 29.65
C ASN A 89 -1.41 7.83 29.02
N ALA A 90 -1.33 7.73 27.70
CA ALA A 90 -0.25 8.25 26.84
C ALA A 90 -0.86 8.77 25.54
N PRO A 91 -0.17 9.65 24.79
CA PRO A 91 -0.59 10.11 23.46
C PRO A 91 -0.95 8.92 22.55
N TYR A 92 -2.15 8.99 21.94
CA TYR A 92 -2.65 7.97 21.03
C TYR A 92 -2.56 8.44 19.58
N ILE A 93 -1.86 7.69 18.76
CA ILE A 93 -1.65 7.91 17.35
C ILE A 93 -2.44 6.87 16.55
N ALA A 94 -3.35 7.29 15.66
CA ALA A 94 -4.03 6.41 14.72
C ALA A 94 -3.29 6.41 13.38
N SER A 95 -2.64 5.31 13.04
CA SER A 95 -1.93 5.13 11.77
C SER A 95 -2.80 4.39 10.77
N ILE A 96 -3.35 5.11 9.80
CA ILE A 96 -4.30 4.61 8.80
C ILE A 96 -3.54 4.14 7.56
N LYS A 97 -3.55 2.83 7.33
CA LYS A 97 -2.86 2.18 6.21
C LYS A 97 -3.73 2.15 4.94
N GLY A 98 -5.04 2.04 5.13
CA GLY A 98 -6.06 2.18 4.10
C GLY A 98 -7.34 2.73 4.74
N VAL A 99 -7.97 3.72 4.11
CA VAL A 99 -9.20 4.31 4.63
C VAL A 99 -10.36 3.34 4.37
N ILE A 100 -10.86 2.66 5.41
CA ILE A 100 -11.88 1.60 5.28
C ILE A 100 -13.17 2.15 4.67
N ALA A 101 -13.54 3.39 5.00
CA ALA A 101 -14.70 4.06 4.39
C ALA A 101 -14.55 4.26 2.88
N ASP A 102 -13.34 4.39 2.37
CA ASP A 102 -13.03 4.47 0.96
C ASP A 102 -13.00 3.08 0.31
N GLU A 103 -12.37 2.10 0.95
CA GLU A 103 -12.29 0.73 0.46
C GLU A 103 -13.68 0.12 0.23
N LEU A 104 -14.62 0.34 1.16
CA LEU A 104 -15.97 -0.23 1.07
C LEU A 104 -16.78 0.25 -0.15
N THR A 105 -16.38 1.37 -0.77
CA THR A 105 -17.06 1.87 -2.00
C THR A 105 -16.84 0.96 -3.19
N ASN A 106 -15.71 0.26 -3.21
CA ASN A 106 -15.30 -0.65 -4.29
C ASN A 106 -15.64 -2.13 -4.00
N GLU A 107 -16.25 -2.43 -2.85
CA GLU A 107 -16.59 -3.79 -2.44
C GLU A 107 -18.10 -4.05 -2.48
N ARG A 108 -18.51 -5.33 -2.56
CA ARG A 108 -19.90 -5.75 -2.71
C ARG A 108 -20.27 -6.82 -1.68
N GLY A 109 -21.57 -7.07 -1.53
CA GLY A 109 -22.12 -8.16 -0.72
C GLY A 109 -21.64 -8.12 0.73
N LEU A 110 -21.30 -9.28 1.28
CA LEU A 110 -20.89 -9.45 2.67
C LEU A 110 -19.62 -8.68 3.01
N THR A 111 -18.66 -8.62 2.10
CA THR A 111 -17.41 -7.84 2.30
C THR A 111 -17.73 -6.37 2.57
N ARG A 112 -18.61 -5.76 1.77
CA ARG A 112 -19.03 -4.36 1.97
C ARG A 112 -19.73 -4.15 3.30
N ALA A 113 -20.60 -5.10 3.73
CA ALA A 113 -21.28 -5.01 5.02
C ALA A 113 -20.29 -5.07 6.20
N ILE A 114 -19.31 -5.96 6.14
CA ILE A 114 -18.24 -6.09 7.13
C ILE A 114 -17.39 -4.81 7.18
N LEU A 115 -16.96 -4.29 6.05
CA LEU A 115 -16.17 -3.06 5.99
C LEU A 115 -16.94 -1.85 6.51
N ARG A 116 -18.27 -1.78 6.32
CA ARG A 116 -19.10 -0.72 6.92
C ARG A 116 -19.06 -0.71 8.44
N ILE A 117 -19.09 -1.90 9.07
CA ILE A 117 -18.94 -2.03 10.51
C ILE A 117 -17.53 -1.60 10.95
N GLN A 118 -16.51 -2.06 10.23
CA GLN A 118 -15.11 -1.70 10.53
C GLN A 118 -14.85 -0.21 10.37
N ALA A 119 -15.41 0.45 9.35
CA ALA A 119 -15.30 1.89 9.13
C ALA A 119 -15.88 2.71 10.30
N ALA A 120 -16.96 2.24 10.93
CA ALA A 120 -17.49 2.89 12.13
C ALA A 120 -16.51 2.85 13.31
N PHE A 121 -15.77 1.74 13.48
CA PHE A 121 -14.73 1.65 14.50
C PHE A 121 -13.47 2.43 14.12
N GLU A 122 -13.10 2.49 12.83
CA GLU A 122 -12.01 3.34 12.36
C GLU A 122 -12.30 4.81 12.62
N ARG A 123 -13.54 5.27 12.38
CA ARG A 123 -13.98 6.61 12.75
C ARG A 123 -13.74 6.89 14.23
N LEU A 124 -14.12 5.96 15.14
CA LEU A 124 -13.86 6.11 16.58
C LEU A 124 -12.37 6.17 16.90
N ALA A 125 -11.53 5.43 16.16
CA ALA A 125 -10.08 5.47 16.34
C ALA A 125 -9.51 6.84 15.99
N VAL A 126 -9.82 7.37 14.80
CA VAL A 126 -9.30 8.66 14.33
C VAL A 126 -9.87 9.85 15.11
N ASP A 127 -11.14 9.80 15.55
CA ASP A 127 -11.74 10.84 16.40
C ASP A 127 -10.99 10.99 17.72
N ARG A 128 -10.64 9.86 18.35
CA ARG A 128 -10.02 9.80 19.68
C ARG A 128 -8.49 9.96 19.66
N ALA A 129 -7.86 9.80 18.52
CA ALA A 129 -6.42 9.95 18.39
C ALA A 129 -5.99 11.41 18.63
N ASP A 130 -4.80 11.63 19.17
CA ASP A 130 -4.17 12.94 19.28
C ASP A 130 -3.56 13.35 17.94
N VAL A 131 -3.01 12.36 17.20
CA VAL A 131 -2.46 12.50 15.86
C VAL A 131 -3.01 11.37 14.98
N VAL A 132 -3.36 11.71 13.74
CA VAL A 132 -3.72 10.74 12.70
C VAL A 132 -2.61 10.73 11.67
N VAL A 133 -2.09 9.55 11.35
CA VAL A 133 -1.08 9.34 10.33
C VAL A 133 -1.75 8.75 9.10
N ALA A 134 -1.72 9.47 7.99
CA ALA A 134 -2.15 9.02 6.67
C ALA A 134 -0.93 8.63 5.83
N THR A 135 -1.09 7.68 4.91
CA THR A 135 0.03 7.19 4.08
C THR A 135 0.25 8.01 2.81
N SER A 136 -0.72 8.86 2.43
CA SER A 136 -0.70 9.65 1.19
C SER A 136 -1.57 10.91 1.32
N GLN A 137 -1.41 11.85 0.40
CA GLN A 137 -2.32 13.01 0.29
C GLN A 137 -3.75 12.55 -0.02
N TYR A 138 -3.88 11.57 -0.90
CA TYR A 138 -5.17 10.95 -1.19
C TYR A 138 -5.83 10.43 0.09
N SER A 139 -5.13 9.57 0.86
CA SER A 139 -5.65 9.02 2.11
C SER A 139 -6.00 10.11 3.12
N ARG A 140 -5.17 11.18 3.23
CA ARG A 140 -5.48 12.36 4.05
C ARG A 140 -6.80 13.01 3.64
N GLY A 141 -7.00 13.24 2.34
CA GLY A 141 -8.25 13.79 1.81
C GLY A 141 -9.46 12.91 2.14
N ARG A 142 -9.32 11.59 1.96
CA ARG A 142 -10.40 10.62 2.28
C ARG A 142 -10.73 10.57 3.77
N ILE A 143 -9.74 10.67 4.67
CA ILE A 143 -9.95 10.75 6.12
C ILE A 143 -10.75 12.01 6.48
N ILE A 144 -10.40 13.16 5.91
CA ILE A 144 -11.11 14.42 6.14
C ILE A 144 -12.57 14.29 5.67
N GLU A 145 -12.77 13.82 4.45
CA GLU A 145 -14.09 13.71 3.83
C GLU A 145 -14.99 12.69 4.55
N ALA A 146 -14.46 11.50 4.84
CA ALA A 146 -15.26 10.40 5.40
C ALA A 146 -15.52 10.56 6.90
N TYR A 147 -14.57 11.13 7.64
CA TYR A 147 -14.60 11.14 9.11
C TYR A 147 -14.68 12.55 9.72
N GLY A 148 -14.48 13.61 8.93
CA GLY A 148 -14.53 14.99 9.40
C GLY A 148 -13.36 15.40 10.30
N ILE A 149 -12.21 14.72 10.19
CA ILE A 149 -11.05 14.99 11.05
C ILE A 149 -10.38 16.31 10.64
N PRO A 150 -10.09 17.20 11.61
CA PRO A 150 -9.41 18.46 11.30
C PRO A 150 -8.05 18.26 10.63
N PRO A 151 -7.73 18.96 9.52
CA PRO A 151 -6.48 18.80 8.78
C PRO A 151 -5.20 18.92 9.63
N ARG A 152 -5.21 19.81 10.65
CA ARG A 152 -4.09 20.02 11.58
C ARG A 152 -3.74 18.80 12.45
N LYS A 153 -4.66 17.84 12.57
CA LYS A 153 -4.49 16.60 13.34
C LYS A 153 -3.88 15.49 12.48
N ILE A 154 -3.81 15.67 11.14
CA ILE A 154 -3.40 14.65 10.21
C ILE A 154 -2.02 14.96 9.66
N VAL A 155 -1.09 14.03 9.84
CA VAL A 155 0.24 14.07 9.23
C VAL A 155 0.35 12.99 8.16
N ILE A 156 1.17 13.25 7.13
CA ILE A 156 1.41 12.27 6.07
C ILE A 156 2.76 11.63 6.32
N VAL A 157 2.74 10.31 6.48
CA VAL A 157 3.94 9.47 6.56
C VAL A 157 3.73 8.30 5.61
N PRO A 158 4.47 8.24 4.50
CA PRO A 158 4.29 7.19 3.50
C PRO A 158 4.62 5.81 4.06
N GLU A 159 4.25 4.76 3.33
CA GLU A 159 4.76 3.42 3.61
C GLU A 159 6.26 3.35 3.36
N LEU A 160 6.90 2.43 4.03
CA LEU A 160 8.34 2.28 4.00
C LEU A 160 8.77 0.92 3.45
N ILE A 161 10.01 0.87 3.00
CA ILE A 161 10.62 -0.37 2.52
C ILE A 161 12.03 -0.55 3.13
N ASP A 162 12.31 -1.74 3.64
CA ASP A 162 13.66 -2.12 4.08
C ASP A 162 14.49 -2.55 2.86
N LEU A 163 15.08 -1.56 2.17
CA LEU A 163 15.86 -1.80 0.96
C LEU A 163 17.05 -2.73 1.20
N ARG A 164 17.66 -2.72 2.40
CA ARG A 164 18.77 -3.63 2.71
C ARG A 164 18.32 -5.09 2.57
N SER A 165 17.15 -5.45 3.09
CA SER A 165 16.63 -6.81 2.95
C SER A 165 16.35 -7.21 1.50
N TRP A 166 16.03 -6.24 0.63
CA TRP A 166 15.85 -6.46 -0.81
C TRP A 166 17.19 -6.57 -1.55
N ASP A 167 18.21 -5.85 -1.12
CA ASP A 167 19.55 -5.89 -1.70
C ASP A 167 20.34 -7.16 -1.23
N GLU A 168 20.30 -7.51 0.05
CA GLU A 168 20.98 -8.68 0.64
C GLU A 168 20.32 -10.03 0.26
N GLY A 169 19.01 -10.05 0.10
CA GLY A 169 18.29 -11.23 -0.42
C GLY A 169 18.63 -11.55 -1.88
N ILE A 170 19.60 -10.86 -2.45
CA ILE A 170 20.08 -11.01 -3.83
C ILE A 170 21.15 -12.10 -3.91
N ASP A 171 20.71 -13.28 -4.23
CA ASP A 171 21.58 -14.18 -4.99
C ASP A 171 21.72 -13.57 -6.40
N GLN A 172 22.85 -12.92 -6.67
CA GLN A 172 23.15 -12.29 -7.95
C GLN A 172 23.10 -13.27 -9.14
N SER A 173 23.11 -14.57 -8.87
CA SER A 173 22.97 -15.62 -9.87
C SER A 173 21.56 -15.72 -10.48
N ILE A 174 20.51 -15.13 -9.86
CA ILE A 174 19.12 -15.20 -10.34
C ILE A 174 18.75 -13.93 -11.15
N THR A 175 19.56 -13.57 -12.12
CA THR A 175 19.28 -12.43 -13.02
C THR A 175 18.59 -12.84 -14.32
N VAL A 176 18.33 -14.13 -14.54
CA VAL A 176 17.69 -14.58 -15.77
C VAL A 176 16.22 -14.24 -15.77
N GLN A 177 15.83 -13.32 -16.64
CA GLN A 177 14.42 -13.02 -16.89
C GLN A 177 13.68 -14.26 -17.41
N ALA A 178 12.40 -14.35 -17.10
CA ALA A 178 11.57 -15.44 -17.60
C ALA A 178 11.46 -15.37 -19.14
N THR A 179 11.47 -16.54 -19.77
CA THR A 179 11.20 -16.68 -21.20
C THR A 179 9.95 -17.57 -21.37
N PRO A 180 8.86 -17.05 -21.97
CA PRO A 180 8.65 -15.67 -22.40
C PRO A 180 8.65 -14.66 -21.24
N PRO A 181 8.75 -13.33 -21.51
CA PRO A 181 8.80 -12.29 -20.48
C PRO A 181 7.61 -12.38 -19.53
N ALA A 182 7.86 -12.22 -18.22
CA ALA A 182 6.81 -12.35 -17.22
C ALA A 182 6.27 -11.00 -16.79
N ILE A 183 4.96 -10.95 -16.55
CA ILE A 183 4.23 -9.87 -15.89
C ILE A 183 3.84 -10.38 -14.51
N LEU A 184 4.29 -9.68 -13.46
CA LEU A 184 3.99 -10.05 -12.07
C LEU A 184 2.88 -9.18 -11.51
N THR A 185 1.94 -9.83 -10.83
CA THR A 185 0.92 -9.19 -10.00
C THR A 185 0.96 -9.78 -8.61
N VAL A 186 1.01 -8.92 -7.59
CA VAL A 186 0.98 -9.33 -6.17
C VAL A 186 -0.14 -8.57 -5.49
N ALA A 187 -1.16 -9.27 -5.00
CA ALA A 187 -2.32 -8.63 -4.38
C ALA A 187 -3.08 -9.56 -3.46
N HIS A 188 -3.68 -9.00 -2.40
CA HIS A 188 -4.80 -9.66 -1.73
C HIS A 188 -6.05 -9.45 -2.59
N MET A 189 -6.66 -10.56 -3.06
CA MET A 189 -7.63 -10.59 -4.16
C MET A 189 -9.02 -10.09 -3.75
N TYR A 190 -9.12 -8.79 -3.43
CA TYR A 190 -10.36 -8.06 -3.28
C TYR A 190 -10.79 -7.40 -4.59
N SER A 191 -12.08 -7.12 -4.74
CA SER A 191 -12.68 -6.51 -5.94
C SER A 191 -11.95 -5.25 -6.40
N ARG A 192 -11.53 -4.40 -5.45
CA ARG A 192 -10.78 -3.16 -5.72
C ARG A 192 -9.43 -3.35 -6.42
N LYS A 193 -8.85 -4.56 -6.40
CA LYS A 193 -7.58 -4.86 -7.09
C LYS A 193 -7.74 -5.05 -8.59
N ASN A 194 -8.99 -5.19 -9.06
CA ASN A 194 -9.38 -5.10 -10.47
C ASN A 194 -8.65 -6.08 -11.41
N LEU A 195 -8.32 -7.29 -10.92
CA LEU A 195 -7.63 -8.29 -11.74
C LEU A 195 -8.48 -8.79 -12.91
N GLY A 196 -9.81 -8.59 -12.87
CA GLY A 196 -10.67 -8.84 -14.02
C GLY A 196 -10.25 -8.01 -15.25
N LEU A 197 -9.94 -6.72 -15.06
CA LEU A 197 -9.40 -5.87 -16.12
C LEU A 197 -8.08 -6.42 -16.66
N LEU A 198 -7.21 -6.89 -15.76
CA LEU A 198 -5.93 -7.50 -16.15
C LEU A 198 -6.12 -8.76 -16.99
N MET A 199 -7.11 -9.62 -16.67
CA MET A 199 -7.40 -10.81 -17.50
C MET A 199 -7.86 -10.41 -18.90
N HIS A 200 -8.69 -9.39 -19.04
CA HIS A 200 -9.08 -8.86 -20.36
C HIS A 200 -7.88 -8.27 -21.11
N ALA A 201 -7.00 -7.53 -20.44
CA ALA A 201 -5.76 -7.03 -21.06
C ALA A 201 -4.83 -8.16 -21.51
N TYR A 202 -4.73 -9.24 -20.75
CA TYR A 202 -3.95 -10.42 -21.13
C TYR A 202 -4.54 -11.13 -22.37
N ALA A 203 -5.86 -11.20 -22.49
CA ALA A 203 -6.50 -11.74 -23.71
C ALA A 203 -6.14 -10.90 -24.93
N LEU A 204 -6.17 -9.56 -24.81
CA LEU A 204 -5.75 -8.67 -25.90
C LEU A 204 -4.26 -8.83 -26.27
N LEU A 205 -3.36 -9.02 -25.29
CA LEU A 205 -1.94 -9.29 -25.57
C LEU A 205 -1.76 -10.60 -26.34
N ARG A 206 -2.46 -11.67 -25.95
CA ARG A 206 -2.47 -12.95 -26.64
C ARG A 206 -2.95 -12.79 -28.10
N ASP A 207 -4.06 -12.08 -28.29
CA ASP A 207 -4.67 -11.88 -29.62
C ASP A 207 -3.79 -11.04 -30.54
N LEU A 208 -2.96 -10.16 -29.96
CA LEU A 208 -1.89 -9.42 -30.68
C LEU A 208 -0.64 -10.26 -30.93
N GLY A 209 -0.60 -11.53 -30.50
CA GLY A 209 0.55 -12.41 -30.69
C GLY A 209 1.79 -12.03 -29.84
N ILE A 210 1.61 -11.20 -28.79
CA ILE A 210 2.71 -10.78 -27.92
C ILE A 210 2.97 -11.90 -26.90
N PRO A 211 4.18 -12.49 -26.88
CA PRO A 211 4.49 -13.57 -25.95
C PRO A 211 4.67 -13.01 -24.54
N PHE A 212 3.96 -13.58 -23.56
CA PHE A 212 4.10 -13.23 -22.15
C PHE A 212 3.76 -14.41 -21.24
N ARG A 213 4.15 -14.29 -19.97
CA ARG A 213 3.71 -15.14 -18.85
C ARG A 213 3.14 -14.26 -17.76
N GLY A 214 1.92 -14.52 -17.30
CA GLY A 214 1.28 -13.81 -16.18
C GLY A 214 1.46 -14.61 -14.88
N TRP A 215 2.10 -14.02 -13.88
CA TRP A 215 2.19 -14.56 -12.52
C TRP A 215 1.32 -13.75 -11.58
N VAL A 216 0.31 -14.40 -10.98
CA VAL A 216 -0.60 -13.77 -10.02
C VAL A 216 -0.39 -14.40 -8.66
N ILE A 217 0.12 -13.63 -7.71
CA ILE A 217 0.49 -14.07 -6.36
C ILE A 217 -0.45 -13.42 -5.34
N GLY A 218 -0.97 -14.24 -4.43
CA GLY A 218 -1.85 -13.85 -3.35
C GLY A 218 -3.12 -14.67 -3.30
N GLU A 219 -3.96 -14.35 -2.32
CA GLU A 219 -5.24 -14.99 -2.03
C GLU A 219 -6.33 -13.93 -1.80
N GLY A 220 -7.58 -14.34 -1.77
CA GLY A 220 -8.69 -13.47 -1.41
C GLY A 220 -10.04 -13.88 -1.99
N PRO A 221 -11.10 -13.13 -1.63
CA PRO A 221 -12.47 -13.52 -1.96
C PRO A 221 -12.76 -13.65 -3.46
N CYS A 222 -12.08 -12.84 -4.29
CA CYS A 222 -12.31 -12.82 -5.75
C CYS A 222 -11.45 -13.83 -6.54
N ARG A 223 -10.59 -14.63 -5.88
CA ARG A 223 -9.68 -15.56 -6.57
C ARG A 223 -10.43 -16.50 -7.52
N ARG A 224 -11.45 -17.18 -7.05
CA ARG A 224 -12.21 -18.14 -7.85
C ARG A 224 -12.93 -17.51 -9.05
N GLU A 225 -13.38 -16.27 -8.89
CA GLU A 225 -14.00 -15.50 -9.97
C GLU A 225 -12.99 -15.22 -11.08
N TRP A 226 -11.80 -14.76 -10.70
CA TRP A 226 -10.76 -14.42 -11.68
C TRP A 226 -10.08 -15.63 -12.30
N GLU A 227 -9.99 -16.77 -11.61
CA GLU A 227 -9.56 -18.04 -12.20
C GLU A 227 -10.55 -18.51 -13.27
N ARG A 228 -11.88 -18.45 -13.00
CA ARG A 228 -12.90 -18.77 -14.01
C ARG A 228 -12.85 -17.81 -15.20
N LEU A 229 -12.66 -16.52 -14.95
CA LEU A 229 -12.51 -15.54 -16.03
C LEU A 229 -11.26 -15.83 -16.89
N LYS A 230 -10.14 -16.16 -16.26
CA LYS A 230 -8.91 -16.61 -16.95
C LYS A 230 -9.21 -17.79 -17.89
N ASP A 231 -9.92 -18.81 -17.38
CA ASP A 231 -10.25 -20.00 -18.17
C ASP A 231 -11.23 -19.69 -19.32
N SER A 232 -12.27 -18.87 -19.07
CA SER A 232 -13.22 -18.42 -20.10
C SER A 232 -12.58 -17.59 -21.21
N LEU A 233 -11.48 -16.89 -20.90
CA LEU A 233 -10.69 -16.12 -21.85
C LEU A 233 -9.57 -16.96 -22.51
N ASN A 234 -9.50 -18.27 -22.28
CA ASN A 234 -8.47 -19.18 -22.80
C ASN A 234 -7.03 -18.73 -22.47
N LEU A 235 -6.80 -18.30 -21.22
CA LEU A 235 -5.50 -17.80 -20.75
C LEU A 235 -4.71 -18.82 -19.90
N SER A 236 -5.19 -20.05 -19.78
CA SER A 236 -4.61 -21.07 -18.88
C SER A 236 -3.19 -21.49 -19.24
N ALA A 237 -2.77 -21.30 -20.51
CA ALA A 237 -1.39 -21.53 -20.94
C ALA A 237 -0.43 -20.38 -20.53
N GLN A 238 -0.93 -19.15 -20.40
CA GLN A 238 -0.11 -17.97 -20.13
C GLN A 238 -0.12 -17.56 -18.66
N VAL A 239 -1.27 -17.71 -17.95
CA VAL A 239 -1.50 -17.10 -16.63
C VAL A 239 -1.59 -18.15 -15.54
N MET A 240 -0.79 -17.96 -14.49
CA MET A 240 -0.73 -18.83 -13.33
C MET A 240 -1.11 -18.08 -12.05
N PHE A 241 -2.08 -18.60 -11.29
CA PHE A 241 -2.41 -18.16 -9.94
C PHE A 241 -1.62 -19.01 -8.93
N LEU A 242 -0.63 -18.41 -8.28
CA LEU A 242 0.37 -19.11 -7.46
C LEU A 242 -0.01 -19.20 -5.98
N GLY A 243 -1.11 -18.53 -5.58
CA GLY A 243 -1.50 -18.48 -4.17
C GLY A 243 -0.53 -17.65 -3.31
N THR A 244 -0.54 -17.90 -2.01
CA THR A 244 0.40 -17.25 -1.08
C THR A 244 1.73 -17.98 -1.12
N ILE A 245 2.81 -17.24 -1.31
CA ILE A 245 4.17 -17.78 -1.32
C ILE A 245 5.04 -17.11 -0.24
N PRO A 246 6.09 -17.77 0.26
CA PRO A 246 7.01 -17.18 1.21
C PRO A 246 7.72 -15.94 0.64
N ARG A 247 8.02 -14.94 1.50
CA ARG A 247 8.65 -13.69 1.09
C ARG A 247 9.94 -13.89 0.27
N ARG A 248 10.78 -14.85 0.66
CA ARG A 248 12.02 -15.15 -0.05
C ARG A 248 11.77 -15.60 -1.50
N GLU A 249 10.72 -16.40 -1.71
CA GLU A 249 10.31 -16.82 -3.05
C GLU A 249 9.66 -15.65 -3.83
N LEU A 250 8.84 -14.83 -3.17
CA LEU A 250 8.24 -13.64 -3.75
C LEU A 250 9.32 -12.70 -4.33
N MET A 251 10.41 -12.50 -3.62
CA MET A 251 11.55 -11.70 -4.10
C MET A 251 12.14 -12.24 -5.40
N LYS A 252 12.20 -13.57 -5.59
CA LYS A 252 12.67 -14.19 -6.85
C LYS A 252 11.71 -13.89 -8.01
N TYR A 253 10.38 -13.88 -7.77
CA TYR A 253 9.41 -13.51 -8.79
C TYR A 253 9.56 -12.04 -9.22
N TYR A 254 9.67 -11.11 -8.26
CA TYR A 254 9.93 -9.70 -8.59
C TYR A 254 11.19 -9.53 -9.47
N ARG A 255 12.25 -10.26 -9.21
CA ARG A 255 13.50 -10.16 -9.99
C ARG A 255 13.41 -10.73 -11.39
N ARG A 256 12.71 -11.84 -11.53
CA ARG A 256 12.57 -12.55 -12.81
C ARG A 256 11.51 -11.94 -13.71
N THR A 257 10.67 -11.05 -13.19
CA THR A 257 9.64 -10.39 -13.98
C THR A 257 10.23 -9.31 -14.89
N ALA A 258 9.60 -9.08 -16.03
CA ALA A 258 9.90 -7.96 -16.94
C ALA A 258 9.17 -6.69 -16.48
N VAL A 259 7.91 -6.83 -16.06
CA VAL A 259 7.01 -5.73 -15.69
C VAL A 259 6.18 -6.14 -14.48
N PHE A 260 6.01 -5.24 -13.53
CA PHE A 260 5.01 -5.38 -12.47
C PHE A 260 3.71 -4.71 -12.89
N CYS A 261 2.58 -5.39 -12.72
CA CYS A 261 1.27 -4.83 -13.07
C CYS A 261 0.25 -5.03 -11.95
N LEU A 262 -0.38 -3.93 -11.50
CA LEU A 262 -1.53 -3.98 -10.60
C LEU A 262 -2.49 -2.83 -10.91
N PRO A 263 -3.62 -3.08 -11.63
CA PRO A 263 -4.56 -2.04 -12.06
C PRO A 263 -5.63 -1.76 -10.99
N SER A 264 -5.23 -1.60 -9.73
CA SER A 264 -6.15 -1.35 -8.60
C SER A 264 -6.96 -0.08 -8.80
N ARG A 265 -8.25 -0.15 -8.49
CA ARG A 265 -9.15 1.02 -8.42
C ARG A 265 -8.92 1.86 -7.17
N GLN A 266 -8.40 1.22 -6.10
CA GLN A 266 -8.19 1.88 -4.83
C GLN A 266 -6.96 1.27 -4.12
N GLU A 267 -6.05 2.17 -3.72
CA GLU A 267 -4.91 1.93 -2.85
C GLU A 267 -4.74 3.10 -1.88
N GLY A 268 -4.41 2.82 -0.62
CA GLY A 268 -4.01 3.85 0.33
C GLY A 268 -2.59 4.37 0.04
N PHE A 269 -1.73 3.51 -0.53
CA PHE A 269 -0.36 3.80 -0.93
C PHE A 269 0.17 2.80 -1.97
N GLY A 270 0.09 1.49 -1.69
CA GLY A 270 0.54 0.42 -2.58
C GLY A 270 2.01 0.02 -2.37
N ILE A 271 2.32 -0.58 -1.22
CA ILE A 271 3.69 -1.05 -0.90
C ILE A 271 4.29 -1.98 -1.97
N VAL A 272 3.46 -2.74 -2.68
CA VAL A 272 3.89 -3.65 -3.75
C VAL A 272 4.54 -2.92 -4.94
N PHE A 273 4.19 -1.64 -5.15
CA PHE A 273 4.87 -0.80 -6.14
C PHE A 273 6.29 -0.47 -5.69
N LEU A 274 6.51 -0.21 -4.38
CA LEU A 274 7.85 -0.02 -3.84
C LEU A 274 8.69 -1.30 -3.97
N GLU A 275 8.07 -2.47 -3.76
CA GLU A 275 8.74 -3.77 -3.91
C GLU A 275 9.20 -4.00 -5.35
N ALA A 276 8.35 -3.66 -6.34
CA ALA A 276 8.71 -3.72 -7.75
C ALA A 276 9.86 -2.75 -8.08
N MET A 277 9.75 -1.49 -7.64
CA MET A 277 10.76 -0.46 -7.83
C MET A 277 12.10 -0.81 -7.15
N ALA A 278 12.08 -1.43 -5.95
CA ALA A 278 13.27 -1.92 -5.27
C ALA A 278 14.02 -2.96 -6.09
N CYS A 279 13.30 -3.73 -6.90
CA CYS A 279 13.88 -4.70 -7.84
C CYS A 279 14.20 -4.08 -9.23
N GLY A 280 14.10 -2.76 -9.39
CA GLY A 280 14.34 -2.08 -10.66
C GLY A 280 13.34 -2.49 -11.75
N LYS A 281 12.07 -2.75 -11.39
CA LYS A 281 11.04 -3.14 -12.35
C LYS A 281 10.10 -1.99 -12.66
N PRO A 282 9.79 -1.75 -13.93
CA PRO A 282 8.79 -0.78 -14.33
C PRO A 282 7.42 -1.24 -13.84
N VAL A 283 6.56 -0.27 -13.53
CA VAL A 283 5.22 -0.52 -13.00
C VAL A 283 4.17 -0.12 -14.04
N VAL A 284 3.17 -0.98 -14.28
CA VAL A 284 1.93 -0.59 -14.97
C VAL A 284 0.79 -0.64 -13.95
N ALA A 285 0.09 0.47 -13.76
CA ALA A 285 -0.94 0.59 -12.75
C ALA A 285 -2.10 1.47 -13.21
N ALA A 286 -3.20 1.51 -12.44
CA ALA A 286 -4.29 2.42 -12.75
C ALA A 286 -3.99 3.85 -12.25
N ARG A 287 -4.43 4.84 -12.99
CA ARG A 287 -4.44 6.25 -12.56
C ARG A 287 -5.60 6.48 -11.60
N ALA A 288 -5.48 5.98 -10.38
CA ALA A 288 -6.54 6.00 -9.40
C ALA A 288 -5.98 6.14 -7.97
N SER A 289 -6.75 6.77 -7.08
CA SER A 289 -6.45 6.88 -5.65
C SER A 289 -5.03 7.41 -5.37
N ALA A 290 -4.29 6.81 -4.45
CA ALA A 290 -2.92 7.22 -4.11
C ALA A 290 -1.85 6.71 -5.11
N ILE A 291 -2.20 5.92 -6.12
CA ILE A 291 -1.22 5.33 -7.05
C ILE A 291 -0.35 6.38 -7.74
N PRO A 292 -0.88 7.52 -8.25
CA PRO A 292 -0.05 8.55 -8.89
C PRO A 292 0.96 9.24 -7.95
N GLU A 293 0.77 9.15 -6.64
CA GLU A 293 1.74 9.65 -5.66
C GLU A 293 2.97 8.73 -5.54
N THR A 294 2.79 7.43 -5.80
CA THR A 294 3.85 6.43 -5.72
C THR A 294 4.50 6.17 -7.08
N VAL A 295 3.69 5.97 -8.12
CA VAL A 295 4.13 5.67 -9.48
C VAL A 295 4.04 6.92 -10.34
N LEU A 296 5.17 7.42 -10.84
CA LEU A 296 5.20 8.58 -11.74
C LEU A 296 5.00 8.11 -13.18
N ASP A 297 3.93 8.61 -13.80
CA ASP A 297 3.58 8.26 -15.18
C ASP A 297 4.63 8.72 -16.18
N GLY A 298 5.06 7.80 -17.06
CA GLY A 298 6.11 8.05 -18.03
C GLY A 298 7.54 7.99 -17.49
N ASP A 299 7.74 8.04 -16.16
CA ASP A 299 9.06 8.00 -15.52
C ASP A 299 9.33 6.66 -14.81
N THR A 300 8.56 6.32 -13.77
CA THR A 300 8.78 5.07 -13.02
C THR A 300 7.81 3.96 -13.42
N GLY A 301 6.83 4.27 -14.24
CA GLY A 301 5.80 3.35 -14.71
C GLY A 301 4.85 4.01 -15.69
N LEU A 302 3.83 3.29 -16.09
CA LEU A 302 2.75 3.76 -16.94
C LEU A 302 1.43 3.68 -16.18
N LEU A 303 0.67 4.79 -16.20
CA LEU A 303 -0.63 4.88 -15.55
C LEU A 303 -1.74 4.90 -16.61
N VAL A 304 -2.69 3.97 -16.47
CA VAL A 304 -3.82 3.80 -17.37
C VAL A 304 -5.15 4.09 -16.68
N ASN A 305 -6.20 4.35 -17.44
CA ASN A 305 -7.54 4.48 -16.86
C ASN A 305 -7.96 3.13 -16.22
N PRO A 306 -8.52 3.13 -15.00
CA PRO A 306 -8.92 1.91 -14.28
C PRO A 306 -10.02 1.08 -14.94
N ASP A 307 -10.65 1.58 -16.01
CA ASP A 307 -11.69 0.89 -16.78
C ASP A 307 -11.26 0.55 -18.22
N ASP A 308 -10.01 0.83 -18.58
CA ASP A 308 -9.47 0.67 -19.94
C ASP A 308 -8.56 -0.56 -20.07
N ALA A 309 -9.16 -1.71 -20.40
CA ALA A 309 -8.39 -2.94 -20.66
C ALA A 309 -7.48 -2.82 -21.89
N ARG A 310 -7.87 -2.04 -22.91
CA ARG A 310 -7.09 -1.83 -24.11
C ARG A 310 -5.86 -0.97 -23.83
N GLY A 311 -6.02 0.14 -23.10
CA GLY A 311 -4.90 0.96 -22.65
C GLY A 311 -3.94 0.19 -21.75
N LEU A 312 -4.46 -0.69 -20.87
CA LEU A 312 -3.65 -1.57 -20.04
C LEU A 312 -2.83 -2.55 -20.90
N ALA A 313 -3.45 -3.18 -21.90
CA ALA A 313 -2.75 -4.07 -22.85
C ALA A 313 -1.68 -3.32 -23.64
N GLN A 314 -1.97 -2.13 -24.15
CA GLN A 314 -1.02 -1.30 -24.88
C GLN A 314 0.18 -0.89 -24.02
N ALA A 315 -0.05 -0.48 -22.77
CA ALA A 315 1.01 -0.14 -21.82
C ALA A 315 1.92 -1.34 -21.53
N LEU A 316 1.33 -2.52 -21.28
CA LEU A 316 2.10 -3.76 -21.10
C LEU A 316 2.88 -4.14 -22.37
N ALA A 317 2.22 -4.10 -23.54
CA ALA A 317 2.85 -4.38 -24.83
C ALA A 317 4.07 -3.50 -25.09
N SER A 318 3.95 -2.19 -24.84
CA SER A 318 5.03 -1.23 -25.05
C SER A 318 6.27 -1.52 -24.23
N LEU A 319 6.11 -1.97 -22.96
CA LEU A 319 7.22 -2.31 -22.09
C LEU A 319 7.81 -3.70 -22.39
N LEU A 320 6.99 -4.65 -22.84
CA LEU A 320 7.47 -5.98 -23.22
C LEU A 320 8.24 -5.95 -24.54
N SER A 321 7.88 -5.05 -25.45
CA SER A 321 8.50 -4.92 -26.79
C SER A 321 9.70 -3.97 -26.80
N ASP A 322 9.91 -3.16 -25.74
CA ASP A 322 11.06 -2.25 -25.63
C ASP A 322 11.79 -2.47 -24.29
N PRO A 323 12.75 -3.42 -24.27
CA PRO A 323 13.55 -3.71 -23.08
C PRO A 323 14.41 -2.53 -22.59
N ALA A 324 14.81 -1.62 -23.48
CA ALA A 324 15.62 -0.46 -23.12
C ALA A 324 14.78 0.54 -22.32
N ARG A 325 13.58 0.89 -22.81
CA ARG A 325 12.61 1.72 -22.10
C ARG A 325 12.20 1.10 -20.78
N SER A 326 11.89 -0.19 -20.78
CA SER A 326 11.52 -0.95 -19.58
C SER A 326 12.62 -0.88 -18.51
N ARG A 327 13.88 -1.02 -18.88
CA ARG A 327 15.03 -0.91 -17.98
C ARG A 327 15.20 0.51 -17.45
N ALA A 328 15.19 1.52 -18.31
CA ALA A 328 15.34 2.92 -17.91
C ALA A 328 14.27 3.33 -16.88
N MET A 329 13.02 2.91 -17.13
CA MET A 329 11.88 3.16 -16.22
C MET A 329 12.04 2.41 -14.88
N GLY A 330 12.54 1.17 -14.91
CA GLY A 330 12.84 0.40 -13.69
C GLY A 330 13.97 1.04 -12.87
N GLU A 331 15.02 1.57 -13.51
CA GLU A 331 16.11 2.29 -12.86
C GLU A 331 15.62 3.61 -12.22
N ALA A 332 14.73 4.34 -12.88
CA ALA A 332 14.08 5.51 -12.32
C ALA A 332 13.28 5.13 -11.06
N GLY A 333 12.52 4.03 -11.11
CA GLY A 333 11.82 3.46 -9.97
C GLY A 333 12.78 3.11 -8.82
N ARG A 334 13.93 2.49 -9.11
CA ARG A 334 14.93 2.14 -8.09
C ARG A 334 15.54 3.38 -7.42
N ARG A 335 15.75 4.46 -8.17
CA ARG A 335 16.17 5.75 -7.58
C ARG A 335 15.07 6.36 -6.73
N ARG A 336 13.82 6.33 -7.21
CA ARG A 336 12.69 6.91 -6.47
C ARG A 336 12.45 6.21 -5.14
N VAL A 337 12.58 4.90 -5.06
CA VAL A 337 12.28 4.14 -3.84
C VAL A 337 13.21 4.49 -2.66
N GLU A 338 14.37 5.13 -2.91
CA GLU A 338 15.29 5.58 -1.87
C GLU A 338 14.67 6.58 -0.88
N GLN A 339 13.69 7.37 -1.31
CA GLN A 339 12.96 8.29 -0.43
C GLN A 339 12.06 7.57 0.60
N TYR A 340 11.70 6.32 0.32
CA TYR A 340 10.84 5.47 1.14
C TYR A 340 11.64 4.48 2.01
N ARG A 341 12.94 4.69 2.14
CA ARG A 341 13.78 3.86 3.03
C ARG A 341 13.27 3.89 4.45
N ALA A 342 13.34 2.73 5.10
CA ALA A 342 12.81 2.53 6.44
C ALA A 342 13.38 3.51 7.48
N ASP A 343 14.67 3.82 7.42
CA ASP A 343 15.33 4.79 8.31
C ASP A 343 14.79 6.22 8.14
N ARG A 344 14.59 6.68 6.88
CA ARG A 344 14.06 8.02 6.56
C ARG A 344 12.59 8.17 6.95
N VAL A 345 11.79 7.16 6.63
CA VAL A 345 10.36 7.21 6.95
C VAL A 345 10.14 7.13 8.46
N ALA A 346 10.94 6.34 9.20
CA ALA A 346 10.87 6.29 10.65
C ALA A 346 11.23 7.65 11.28
N GLU A 347 12.23 8.38 10.75
CA GLU A 347 12.55 9.76 11.18
C GLU A 347 11.41 10.71 10.91
N SER A 348 10.86 10.68 9.71
CA SER A 348 9.71 11.50 9.34
C SER A 348 8.50 11.23 10.23
N PHE A 349 8.23 9.96 10.55
CA PHE A 349 7.18 9.56 11.49
C PHE A 349 7.38 10.22 12.86
N LEU A 350 8.55 10.07 13.46
CA LEU A 350 8.87 10.64 14.76
C LEU A 350 8.72 12.16 14.76
N PHE A 351 9.34 12.82 13.79
CA PHE A 351 9.34 14.28 13.68
C PHE A 351 7.92 14.84 13.50
N ARG A 352 7.16 14.32 12.55
CA ARG A 352 5.80 14.82 12.23
C ARG A 352 4.82 14.59 13.37
N VAL A 353 4.85 13.40 13.98
CA VAL A 353 4.00 13.09 15.14
C VAL A 353 4.33 13.99 16.32
N GLN A 354 5.63 14.14 16.66
CA GLN A 354 6.07 14.98 17.76
C GLN A 354 5.70 16.45 17.55
N THR A 355 5.79 16.96 16.32
CA THR A 355 5.43 18.34 15.97
C THR A 355 3.96 18.63 16.30
N VAL A 356 3.05 17.71 15.95
CA VAL A 356 1.62 17.87 16.26
C VAL A 356 1.36 17.75 17.77
N LEU A 357 1.98 16.78 18.43
CA LEU A 357 1.82 16.57 19.87
C LEU A 357 2.31 17.77 20.71
N ASN A 358 3.36 18.44 20.29
CA ASN A 358 3.91 19.61 21.00
C ASN A 358 3.08 20.89 20.79
N GLY A 359 2.01 20.84 19.98
CA GLY A 359 1.11 21.99 19.81
C GLY A 359 1.78 23.21 19.16
N SER A 360 2.81 23.04 18.34
CA SER A 360 3.49 24.16 17.65
C SER A 360 2.51 24.79 16.65
N PRO A 361 1.98 26.01 16.92
CA PRO A 361 1.20 26.74 15.94
C PRO A 361 2.16 27.34 14.93
N GLY A 362 2.09 26.90 13.66
CA GLY A 362 2.53 27.72 12.56
C GLY A 362 4.03 27.74 12.28
N ARG A 363 4.49 26.79 11.48
CA ARG A 363 5.48 27.03 10.44
C ARG A 363 4.95 26.53 9.10
N ASP A 364 3.81 27.07 8.69
CA ASP A 364 3.28 26.86 7.33
C ASP A 364 4.04 27.69 6.26
N ARG A 365 5.21 28.25 6.59
CA ARG A 365 5.93 29.17 5.66
C ARG A 365 7.43 28.96 5.48
N ALA A 366 8.07 27.98 6.07
CA ALA A 366 9.54 27.88 5.96
C ALA A 366 10.15 26.51 5.64
N ASP A 367 9.40 25.41 5.62
CA ASP A 367 9.98 24.07 5.40
C ASP A 367 9.57 23.38 4.08
N THR A 368 9.47 24.16 3.00
CA THR A 368 9.36 23.61 1.62
C THR A 368 10.66 22.98 1.10
N LYS A 369 11.71 22.90 1.92
CA LYS A 369 13.00 22.31 1.51
C LYS A 369 13.30 20.93 2.08
N SER A 370 12.48 20.37 2.97
CA SER A 370 12.60 18.97 3.44
C SER A 370 11.35 18.11 3.17
N GLU A 371 10.38 18.65 2.46
CA GLU A 371 9.31 17.83 1.89
C GLU A 371 9.93 16.95 0.81
N VAL A 372 9.73 15.65 0.93
CA VAL A 372 9.85 14.74 -0.20
C VAL A 372 9.05 15.38 -1.32
N PRO A 373 9.66 15.88 -2.41
CA PRO A 373 8.92 16.59 -3.45
C PRO A 373 7.94 15.63 -4.08
N ILE A 374 6.67 15.84 -3.84
CA ILE A 374 5.59 15.20 -4.58
C ILE A 374 5.31 16.18 -5.73
N PRO A 375 5.71 15.87 -6.99
CA PRO A 375 5.38 16.73 -8.12
C PRO A 375 3.86 16.67 -8.33
N CYS A 376 3.18 17.72 -7.94
CA CYS A 376 1.80 17.97 -8.32
C CYS A 376 1.86 18.88 -9.55
N GLU A 377 1.90 18.32 -10.76
CA GLU A 377 1.62 19.09 -11.98
C GLU A 377 0.13 19.42 -12.01
N SER A 378 -0.13 20.71 -11.83
CA SER A 378 -1.41 21.32 -12.09
C SER A 378 -1.83 21.10 -13.53
N HIS A 379 -3.04 20.59 -13.74
CA HIS A 379 -3.73 20.66 -15.04
C HIS A 379 -3.86 22.13 -15.47
N ALA A 380 -2.96 22.57 -16.33
CA ALA A 380 -3.16 23.77 -17.13
C ALA A 380 -4.13 23.44 -18.27
N GLY A 381 -5.22 24.20 -18.31
CA GLY A 381 -6.38 24.01 -19.14
C GLY A 381 -6.06 23.89 -20.64
N VAL A 382 -6.77 23.01 -21.26
CA VAL A 382 -7.08 23.10 -22.70
C VAL A 382 -8.08 24.25 -22.85
N THR A 383 -7.60 25.40 -23.24
CA THR A 383 -8.45 26.47 -23.77
C THR A 383 -8.79 26.12 -25.22
N ASP A 384 -10.05 25.85 -25.43
CA ASP A 384 -10.75 25.96 -26.72
C ASP A 384 -10.37 27.26 -27.38
N ALA A 385 -9.78 27.20 -28.55
CA ALA A 385 -9.70 28.34 -29.46
C ALA A 385 -10.30 27.88 -30.80
N GLY A 386 -11.59 28.28 -30.89
CA GLY A 386 -12.40 28.00 -32.03
C GLY A 386 -12.05 28.75 -33.29
N ALA A 387 -12.67 28.26 -34.28
CA ALA A 387 -13.23 28.87 -35.50
C ALA A 387 -12.61 30.18 -35.99
N LEU A 388 -12.14 30.15 -37.20
CA LEU A 388 -12.59 30.99 -38.32
C LEU A 388 -11.58 30.93 -39.47
N GLN A 389 -12.15 30.63 -40.61
CA GLN A 389 -11.78 30.72 -42.02
C GLN A 389 -11.21 29.45 -42.67
#